data_0c08a6b3f9710bee03b5e1b878d20443
#
_entry.id   0c08a6b3f9710bee03b5e1b878d20443
#
_cell.length_a   1.000
_cell.length_b   1.000
_cell.length_c   1.000
_cell.angle_alpha   90.00
_cell.angle_beta   90.00
_cell.angle_gamma   90.00
#
_symmetry.space_group_name_H-M   'P 1'
#
loop_
_entity.id
_entity.type
_entity.pdbx_description
1 polymer ?
#
loop_
_entity_poly.entity_id
_entity_poly.type
_entity_poly.pdbx_seq_one_letter_code
_entity_poly.pdbx_strand_id
1 'polypeptide(L)'
;MKQRRPTRNSRRAISLLGALMVMPLWAALATAPSTAAHANARRTGERTTWDSVFSAAQAGRGETTYKQLCARCHMETLAGGDEAGELTGSAFMSSWNGQSLADLHERIRSTMPTDTPGVYTAQQVTDVIAYMLRFNGFPPGSIDLTHANDALKGIRFVSFPP
;
A
#
# COMPACT_ATOMS: atom_id res chain seq x y z
N MET A 1 -81.96 24.10 13.68
CA MET A 1 -83.24 23.34 13.52
C MET A 1 -82.90 21.91 13.11
N LYS A 2 -83.46 20.95 13.90
CA LYS A 2 -83.75 19.53 13.61
C LYS A 2 -82.55 18.66 13.23
N GLN A 3 -82.00 17.94 14.20
CA GLN A 3 -82.34 16.58 14.64
C GLN A 3 -82.72 15.60 13.53
N ARG A 4 -81.96 14.49 13.45
CA ARG A 4 -82.45 13.13 13.78
C ARG A 4 -81.33 12.08 13.61
N ARG A 5 -81.07 11.31 14.71
CA ARG A 5 -80.64 9.95 14.73
C ARG A 5 -81.89 9.06 14.44
N PRO A 6 -81.84 7.72 14.48
CA PRO A 6 -80.79 6.70 14.57
C PRO A 6 -81.00 5.52 13.56
N THR A 7 -80.27 4.48 13.60
CA THR A 7 -80.52 3.08 14.02
C THR A 7 -79.53 2.15 13.27
N ARG A 8 -78.82 1.35 13.93
CA ARG A 8 -78.96 0.04 14.55
C ARG A 8 -78.55 -1.15 13.69
N ASN A 9 -77.56 -1.85 14.23
CA ASN A 9 -77.24 -3.27 14.17
C ASN A 9 -77.16 -4.03 12.83
N SER A 10 -76.03 -4.64 12.62
CA SER A 10 -76.02 -6.09 12.54
C SER A 10 -74.65 -6.70 12.77
N ARG A 11 -74.56 -7.56 13.75
CA ARG A 11 -73.45 -8.46 14.03
C ARG A 11 -73.40 -9.51 12.91
N ARG A 12 -72.20 -9.72 12.33
CA ARG A 12 -71.82 -11.03 11.84
C ARG A 12 -70.31 -11.24 12.08
N ALA A 13 -70.11 -12.20 13.00
CA ALA A 13 -68.87 -12.89 13.15
C ALA A 13 -68.58 -13.77 11.93
N ILE A 14 -67.32 -14.10 11.71
CA ILE A 14 -66.79 -15.27 11.00
C ILE A 14 -65.51 -14.71 10.27
N SER A 15 -64.30 -15.13 10.40
CA SER A 15 -63.62 -16.37 10.61
C SER A 15 -62.14 -16.04 10.61
N LEU A 16 -61.46 -16.66 11.50
CA LEU A 16 -59.99 -16.80 11.47
C LEU A 16 -59.54 -17.53 10.19
N LEU A 17 -58.73 -16.89 9.39
CA LEU A 17 -57.83 -17.61 8.49
C LEU A 17 -56.47 -16.94 8.58
N GLY A 18 -55.55 -17.68 9.18
CA GLY A 18 -54.17 -17.29 9.34
C GLY A 18 -53.47 -17.17 7.96
N ALA A 19 -53.03 -15.99 7.64
CA ALA A 19 -52.06 -15.81 6.59
C ALA A 19 -50.67 -15.90 7.25
N LEU A 20 -50.05 -17.07 7.12
CA LEU A 20 -48.62 -17.26 7.33
C LEU A 20 -47.89 -16.36 6.35
N MET A 21 -47.43 -15.19 6.83
CA MET A 21 -46.44 -14.38 6.10
C MET A 21 -45.12 -15.14 6.16
N VAL A 22 -44.83 -15.87 5.08
CA VAL A 22 -43.47 -16.33 4.78
C VAL A 22 -42.70 -15.13 4.37
N MET A 23 -41.96 -14.54 5.31
CA MET A 23 -40.91 -13.58 4.99
C MET A 23 -39.79 -14.31 4.23
N PRO A 24 -39.45 -13.91 3.00
CA PRO A 24 -38.26 -14.40 2.37
C PRO A 24 -37.06 -13.80 3.15
N LEU A 25 -36.28 -14.65 3.79
CA LEU A 25 -34.99 -14.35 4.38
C LEU A 25 -34.05 -14.06 3.21
N TRP A 26 -34.03 -12.83 2.77
CA TRP A 26 -32.97 -12.36 1.89
C TRP A 26 -31.72 -12.25 2.78
N ALA A 27 -30.96 -13.33 2.83
CA ALA A 27 -29.60 -13.30 3.31
C ALA A 27 -28.81 -12.34 2.39
N ALA A 28 -28.62 -11.11 2.84
CA ALA A 28 -27.65 -10.21 2.24
C ALA A 28 -26.28 -10.89 2.38
N LEU A 29 -25.82 -11.55 1.31
CA LEU A 29 -24.41 -11.88 1.16
C LEU A 29 -23.68 -10.55 1.08
N ALA A 30 -23.26 -10.03 2.23
CA ALA A 30 -22.25 -9.01 2.30
C ALA A 30 -20.96 -9.66 1.78
N THR A 31 -20.67 -9.48 0.50
CA THR A 31 -19.36 -9.73 -0.07
C THR A 31 -18.41 -8.72 0.55
N ALA A 32 -17.71 -9.14 1.60
CA ALA A 32 -16.56 -8.39 2.14
C ALA A 32 -15.43 -8.53 1.14
N PRO A 33 -15.06 -7.48 0.38
CA PRO A 33 -13.88 -7.54 -0.45
C PRO A 33 -12.67 -7.29 0.45
N SER A 34 -11.57 -7.93 0.16
CA SER A 34 -10.20 -7.54 0.51
C SER A 34 -9.39 -8.30 1.56
N THR A 35 -9.95 -9.11 2.43
CA THR A 35 -9.08 -9.93 3.31
C THR A 35 -8.37 -11.08 2.58
N ALA A 36 -8.92 -11.53 1.45
CA ALA A 36 -8.37 -12.66 0.69
C ALA A 36 -7.09 -12.29 -0.09
N ALA A 37 -6.97 -11.05 -0.61
CA ALA A 37 -5.80 -10.62 -1.37
C ALA A 37 -4.57 -10.47 -0.45
N HIS A 38 -4.76 -9.91 0.76
CA HIS A 38 -3.68 -9.78 1.75
C HIS A 38 -3.27 -11.12 2.37
N ALA A 39 -4.22 -12.05 2.54
CA ALA A 39 -3.92 -13.40 2.97
C ALA A 39 -3.16 -14.21 1.91
N ASN A 40 -3.35 -13.92 0.64
CA ASN A 40 -2.67 -14.61 -0.46
C ASN A 40 -1.20 -14.16 -0.61
N ALA A 41 -0.90 -12.87 -0.45
CA ALA A 41 0.47 -12.35 -0.44
C ALA A 41 1.30 -12.97 0.70
N ARG A 42 0.71 -13.14 1.89
CA ARG A 42 1.37 -13.85 3.00
C ARG A 42 1.59 -15.35 2.74
N ARG A 43 0.76 -15.98 1.93
CA ARG A 43 0.92 -17.41 1.57
C ARG A 43 2.03 -17.64 0.55
N THR A 44 2.35 -16.66 -0.28
CA THR A 44 3.42 -16.76 -1.29
C THR A 44 4.79 -16.37 -0.74
N GLY A 45 4.90 -15.95 0.51
CA GLY A 45 6.16 -15.44 1.09
C GLY A 45 6.62 -14.11 0.49
N GLU A 46 5.81 -13.47 -0.34
CA GLU A 46 6.10 -12.16 -0.94
C GLU A 46 5.89 -11.07 0.11
N ARG A 47 6.93 -10.28 0.33
CA ARG A 47 6.90 -9.11 1.21
C ARG A 47 6.65 -7.86 0.39
N THR A 48 6.20 -6.80 1.06
CA THR A 48 6.03 -5.48 0.47
C THR A 48 6.90 -4.46 1.17
N THR A 49 7.04 -3.29 0.60
CA THR A 49 7.73 -2.14 1.24
C THR A 49 7.08 -1.72 2.57
N TRP A 50 5.83 -2.14 2.84
CA TRP A 50 5.12 -1.88 4.11
C TRP A 50 5.41 -2.89 5.21
N ASP A 51 6.13 -3.97 4.91
CA ASP A 51 6.47 -5.03 5.87
C ASP A 51 7.77 -4.75 6.65
N SER A 52 8.07 -3.47 6.88
CA SER A 52 9.22 -3.04 7.71
C SER A 52 10.54 -3.68 7.26
N VAL A 53 10.85 -3.57 5.98
CA VAL A 53 11.92 -4.32 5.29
C VAL A 53 13.34 -3.78 5.50
N PHE A 54 13.50 -2.64 6.17
CA PHE A 54 14.78 -1.98 6.45
C PHE A 54 14.85 -1.49 7.89
N SER A 55 16.03 -1.28 8.45
CA SER A 55 16.18 -0.70 9.78
C SER A 55 16.33 0.82 9.75
N ALA A 56 15.96 1.50 10.85
CA ALA A 56 16.18 2.94 11.00
C ALA A 56 17.68 3.30 10.95
N ALA A 57 18.54 2.44 11.49
CA ALA A 57 20.00 2.63 11.46
C ALA A 57 20.52 2.57 10.02
N GLN A 58 20.03 1.62 9.23
CA GLN A 58 20.37 1.52 7.80
C GLN A 58 19.93 2.76 7.03
N ALA A 59 18.72 3.24 7.24
CA ALA A 59 18.24 4.46 6.61
C ALA A 59 19.08 5.69 6.99
N GLY A 60 19.62 5.74 8.21
CA GLY A 60 20.56 6.78 8.62
C GLY A 60 21.89 6.74 7.87
N ARG A 61 22.47 5.55 7.66
CA ARG A 61 23.66 5.38 6.79
C ARG A 61 23.35 5.78 5.36
N GLY A 62 22.19 5.38 4.85
CA GLY A 62 21.71 5.72 3.53
C GLY A 62 21.54 7.24 3.33
N GLU A 63 21.04 7.95 4.34
CA GLU A 63 20.95 9.41 4.32
C GLU A 63 22.31 10.08 4.14
N THR A 64 23.31 9.63 4.91
CA THR A 64 24.67 10.14 4.79
C THR A 64 25.24 9.89 3.39
N THR A 65 25.09 8.67 2.89
CA THR A 65 25.53 8.29 1.53
C THR A 65 24.79 9.09 0.45
N TYR A 66 23.48 9.26 0.59
CA TYR A 66 22.65 10.03 -0.33
C TYR A 66 23.10 11.49 -0.44
N LYS A 67 23.30 12.16 0.69
CA LYS A 67 23.74 13.56 0.73
C LYS A 67 25.10 13.76 0.06
N GLN A 68 25.99 12.80 0.20
CA GLN A 68 27.33 12.87 -0.39
C GLN A 68 27.36 12.58 -1.89
N LEU A 69 26.53 11.66 -2.37
CA LEU A 69 26.69 11.05 -3.68
C LEU A 69 25.51 11.34 -4.64
N CYS A 70 24.32 11.57 -4.15
CA CYS A 70 23.10 11.64 -4.95
C CYS A 70 22.44 13.02 -4.94
N ALA A 71 22.52 13.75 -3.82
CA ALA A 71 21.82 15.00 -3.60
C ALA A 71 22.22 16.11 -4.57
N ARG A 72 23.42 16.06 -5.15
CA ARG A 72 23.88 17.04 -6.13
C ARG A 72 22.97 17.15 -7.36
N CYS A 73 22.33 16.02 -7.78
CA CYS A 73 21.42 15.99 -8.91
C CYS A 73 19.95 15.80 -8.44
N HIS A 74 19.70 14.95 -7.45
CA HIS A 74 18.35 14.64 -6.97
C HIS A 74 17.87 15.57 -5.85
N MET A 75 18.65 16.57 -5.45
CA MET A 75 18.41 17.51 -4.36
C MET A 75 18.33 16.84 -2.99
N GLU A 76 18.57 17.58 -1.90
CA GLU A 76 18.44 17.03 -0.53
C GLU A 76 17.01 16.64 -0.16
N THR A 77 16.04 17.28 -0.81
CA THR A 77 14.60 17.03 -0.63
C THR A 77 14.08 15.83 -1.44
N LEU A 78 14.95 15.14 -2.19
CA LEU A 78 14.57 14.07 -3.13
C LEU A 78 13.59 14.53 -4.22
N ALA A 79 13.33 15.82 -4.36
CA ALA A 79 12.35 16.35 -5.30
C ALA A 79 12.86 16.38 -6.75
N GLY A 80 14.15 16.08 -6.96
CA GLY A 80 14.74 16.19 -8.27
C GLY A 80 14.92 17.64 -8.74
N GLY A 81 15.29 17.81 -9.97
CA GLY A 81 15.53 19.11 -10.62
C GLY A 81 15.73 18.95 -12.12
N ASP A 82 16.39 19.92 -12.74
CA ASP A 82 16.61 19.92 -14.20
C ASP A 82 17.48 18.74 -14.68
N GLU A 83 18.36 18.23 -13.80
CA GLU A 83 19.31 17.16 -14.15
C GLU A 83 18.83 15.76 -13.79
N ALA A 84 17.93 15.61 -12.81
CA ALA A 84 17.50 14.32 -12.32
C ALA A 84 16.05 14.35 -11.85
N GLY A 85 15.34 13.26 -12.13
CA GLY A 85 13.96 13.09 -11.69
C GLY A 85 13.81 12.98 -10.18
N GLU A 86 12.59 13.15 -9.72
CA GLU A 86 12.20 13.01 -8.32
C GLU A 86 12.35 11.58 -7.81
N LEU A 87 12.74 11.45 -6.55
CA LEU A 87 12.85 10.19 -5.81
C LEU A 87 11.83 10.12 -4.65
N THR A 88 10.85 11.01 -4.68
CA THR A 88 9.75 11.12 -3.72
C THR A 88 8.48 11.55 -4.43
N GLY A 89 7.35 11.48 -3.73
CA GLY A 89 6.07 11.93 -4.26
C GLY A 89 5.37 10.94 -5.19
N SER A 90 4.27 11.42 -5.78
CA SER A 90 3.33 10.53 -6.51
C SER A 90 3.91 9.92 -7.78
N ALA A 91 4.75 10.65 -8.52
CA ALA A 91 5.32 10.13 -9.75
C ALA A 91 6.36 9.03 -9.46
N PHE A 92 7.25 9.24 -8.49
CA PHE A 92 8.18 8.20 -8.03
C PHE A 92 7.44 6.97 -7.51
N MET A 93 6.46 7.16 -6.63
CA MET A 93 5.66 6.09 -6.06
C MET A 93 4.93 5.29 -7.13
N SER A 94 4.33 5.96 -8.11
CA SER A 94 3.60 5.31 -9.21
C SER A 94 4.52 4.54 -10.15
N SER A 95 5.70 5.09 -10.46
CA SER A 95 6.64 4.46 -11.39
C SER A 95 7.23 3.16 -10.86
N TRP A 96 7.35 3.03 -9.53
CA TRP A 96 7.89 1.82 -8.89
C TRP A 96 6.80 0.86 -8.41
N ASN A 97 5.54 1.28 -8.37
CA ASN A 97 4.45 0.43 -7.89
C ASN A 97 4.35 -0.89 -8.65
N GLY A 98 4.39 -2.00 -7.91
CA GLY A 98 4.35 -3.35 -8.49
C GLY A 98 5.69 -3.91 -8.92
N GLN A 99 6.77 -3.13 -8.95
CA GLN A 99 8.14 -3.62 -9.23
C GLN A 99 8.78 -4.19 -7.96
N SER A 100 9.86 -4.95 -8.10
CA SER A 100 10.61 -5.46 -6.95
C SER A 100 11.66 -4.44 -6.46
N LEU A 101 12.10 -4.58 -5.20
CA LEU A 101 13.26 -3.81 -4.73
C LEU A 101 14.56 -4.23 -5.46
N ALA A 102 14.61 -5.42 -6.05
CA ALA A 102 15.73 -5.82 -6.90
C ALA A 102 15.80 -4.96 -8.17
N ASP A 103 14.66 -4.65 -8.79
CA ASP A 103 14.60 -3.79 -9.97
C ASP A 103 15.09 -2.37 -9.66
N LEU A 104 14.66 -1.80 -8.52
CA LEU A 104 15.13 -0.51 -8.04
C LEU A 104 16.63 -0.52 -7.75
N HIS A 105 17.10 -1.55 -7.05
CA HIS A 105 18.51 -1.72 -6.74
C HIS A 105 19.36 -1.83 -8.00
N GLU A 106 18.97 -2.65 -8.95
CA GLU A 106 19.68 -2.82 -10.22
C GLU A 106 19.65 -1.52 -11.04
N ARG A 107 18.53 -0.83 -11.09
CA ARG A 107 18.44 0.48 -11.76
C ARG A 107 19.46 1.47 -11.21
N ILE A 108 19.55 1.61 -9.89
CA ILE A 108 20.52 2.52 -9.27
C ILE A 108 21.93 2.02 -9.55
N ARG A 109 22.21 0.75 -9.33
CA ARG A 109 23.56 0.18 -9.48
C ARG A 109 24.12 0.29 -10.88
N SER A 110 23.28 0.05 -11.91
CA SER A 110 23.75 -0.01 -13.30
C SER A 110 23.73 1.33 -14.01
N THR A 111 22.96 2.33 -13.52
CA THR A 111 22.80 3.59 -14.26
C THR A 111 23.19 4.84 -13.48
N MET A 112 23.48 4.73 -12.18
CA MET A 112 23.83 5.88 -11.34
C MET A 112 25.26 5.79 -10.78
N PRO A 113 25.91 6.96 -10.63
CA PRO A 113 25.54 8.24 -11.22
C PRO A 113 25.69 8.18 -12.75
N THR A 114 24.97 9.03 -13.47
CA THR A 114 24.94 8.98 -14.95
C THR A 114 26.29 9.27 -15.61
N ASP A 115 27.17 9.99 -14.94
CA ASP A 115 28.51 10.29 -15.41
C ASP A 115 29.51 9.12 -15.19
N THR A 116 29.28 8.27 -14.22
CA THR A 116 30.13 7.12 -13.87
C THR A 116 29.31 5.93 -13.35
N PRO A 117 28.48 5.29 -14.18
CA PRO A 117 27.60 4.22 -13.74
C PRO A 117 28.35 3.06 -13.10
N GLY A 118 27.73 2.45 -12.07
CA GLY A 118 28.24 1.21 -11.47
C GLY A 118 29.32 1.38 -10.39
N VAL A 119 29.67 2.63 -10.01
CA VAL A 119 30.75 2.88 -9.03
C VAL A 119 30.33 2.56 -7.59
N TYR A 120 29.03 2.51 -7.29
CA TYR A 120 28.57 2.27 -5.94
C TYR A 120 28.52 0.78 -5.60
N THR A 121 28.90 0.44 -4.36
CA THR A 121 28.76 -0.92 -3.87
C THR A 121 27.29 -1.29 -3.68
N ALA A 122 27.00 -2.58 -3.75
CA ALA A 122 25.63 -3.08 -3.52
C ALA A 122 25.08 -2.65 -2.13
N GLN A 123 25.94 -2.60 -1.10
CA GLN A 123 25.57 -2.15 0.23
C GLN A 123 25.22 -0.64 0.25
N GLN A 124 26.01 0.19 -0.38
CA GLN A 124 25.71 1.64 -0.48
C GLN A 124 24.36 1.88 -1.13
N VAL A 125 24.09 1.18 -2.24
CA VAL A 125 22.79 1.27 -2.93
C VAL A 125 21.66 0.82 -2.05
N THR A 126 21.81 -0.29 -1.33
CA THR A 126 20.77 -0.79 -0.42
C THR A 126 20.52 0.16 0.75
N ASP A 127 21.57 0.77 1.31
CA ASP A 127 21.43 1.78 2.37
C ASP A 127 20.69 3.03 1.85
N VAL A 128 21.01 3.48 0.62
CA VAL A 128 20.29 4.59 -0.03
C VAL A 128 18.82 4.24 -0.28
N ILE A 129 18.52 3.03 -0.73
CA ILE A 129 17.12 2.56 -0.87
C ILE A 129 16.40 2.62 0.47
N ALA A 130 17.00 2.17 1.56
CA ALA A 130 16.42 2.25 2.90
C ALA A 130 16.11 3.71 3.31
N TYR A 131 17.01 4.65 2.97
CA TYR A 131 16.75 6.08 3.17
C TYR A 131 15.58 6.59 2.32
N MET A 132 15.55 6.25 1.02
CA MET A 132 14.45 6.64 0.12
C MET A 132 13.11 6.10 0.63
N LEU A 133 13.06 4.85 1.06
CA LEU A 133 11.86 4.26 1.64
C LEU A 133 11.41 5.03 2.89
N ARG A 134 12.33 5.30 3.84
CA ARG A 134 12.02 6.09 5.04
C ARG A 134 11.49 7.48 4.67
N PHE A 135 12.14 8.17 3.72
CA PHE A 135 11.75 9.50 3.28
C PHE A 135 10.33 9.52 2.69
N ASN A 136 9.97 8.47 1.98
CA ASN A 136 8.62 8.27 1.41
C ASN A 136 7.59 7.71 2.41
N GLY A 137 7.92 7.63 3.70
CA GLY A 137 6.97 7.27 4.76
C GLY A 137 6.79 5.78 5.01
N PHE A 138 7.61 4.92 4.42
CA PHE A 138 7.56 3.48 4.72
C PHE A 138 8.08 3.18 6.14
N PRO A 139 7.48 2.22 6.85
CA PRO A 139 7.84 1.92 8.23
C PRO A 139 9.20 1.20 8.31
N PRO A 140 10.12 1.64 9.19
CA PRO A 140 11.33 0.89 9.49
C PRO A 140 11.03 -0.33 10.36
N GLY A 141 11.87 -1.36 10.23
CA GLY A 141 11.91 -2.54 11.07
C GLY A 141 13.15 -2.60 11.94
N SER A 142 13.49 -3.80 12.40
CA SER A 142 14.65 -4.08 13.26
C SER A 142 15.84 -4.67 12.50
N ILE A 143 15.66 -5.08 11.25
CA ILE A 143 16.66 -5.79 10.45
C ILE A 143 16.97 -4.95 9.20
N ASP A 144 18.25 -4.89 8.84
CA ASP A 144 18.69 -4.21 7.63
C ASP A 144 18.16 -4.92 6.38
N LEU A 145 17.79 -4.13 5.38
CA LEU A 145 17.52 -4.61 4.04
C LEU A 145 18.81 -5.20 3.46
N THR A 146 18.77 -6.45 3.07
CA THR A 146 19.92 -7.12 2.46
C THR A 146 20.12 -6.69 1.01
N HIS A 147 21.35 -6.75 0.51
CA HIS A 147 21.66 -6.54 -0.90
C HIS A 147 21.64 -7.84 -1.74
N ALA A 148 21.26 -8.97 -1.14
CA ALA A 148 21.11 -10.23 -1.86
C ALA A 148 19.94 -10.14 -2.85
N ASN A 149 20.22 -10.33 -4.14
CA ASN A 149 19.26 -10.11 -5.22
C ASN A 149 17.97 -10.92 -5.04
N ASP A 150 18.07 -12.21 -4.68
CA ASP A 150 16.89 -13.06 -4.51
C ASP A 150 15.99 -12.61 -3.36
N ALA A 151 16.58 -12.08 -2.29
CA ALA A 151 15.81 -11.50 -1.18
C ALA A 151 15.12 -10.20 -1.61
N LEU A 152 15.78 -9.35 -2.40
CA LEU A 152 15.21 -8.11 -2.93
C LEU A 152 14.09 -8.38 -3.96
N LYS A 153 14.21 -9.44 -4.77
CA LYS A 153 13.13 -9.89 -5.67
C LYS A 153 11.86 -10.27 -4.93
N GLY A 154 12.00 -10.81 -3.73
CA GLY A 154 10.88 -11.18 -2.86
C GLY A 154 10.18 -10.01 -2.18
N ILE A 155 10.60 -8.76 -2.43
CA ILE A 155 10.01 -7.56 -1.82
C ILE A 155 9.42 -6.68 -2.93
N ARG A 156 8.10 -6.56 -2.94
CA ARG A 156 7.38 -5.72 -3.90
C ARG A 156 7.24 -4.29 -3.40
N PHE A 157 7.53 -3.34 -4.26
CA PHE A 157 7.23 -1.93 -4.01
C PHE A 157 5.71 -1.71 -4.14
N VAL A 158 5.08 -1.23 -3.08
CA VAL A 158 3.63 -0.94 -3.04
C VAL A 158 3.45 0.49 -2.58
N SER A 159 2.85 1.33 -3.42
CA SER A 159 2.76 2.78 -3.21
C SER A 159 1.90 3.20 -2.02
N PHE A 160 0.88 2.42 -1.67
CA PHE A 160 -0.06 2.72 -0.60
C PHE A 160 -0.10 1.58 0.41
N PRO A 161 -0.31 1.89 1.71
CA PRO A 161 -0.46 0.83 2.71
C PRO A 161 -1.64 -0.07 2.35
N PRO A 162 -1.53 -1.38 2.59
CA PRO A 162 -2.59 -2.35 2.35
C PRO A 162 -3.77 -2.17 3.31
#